data_17989304d98f5c4f295322ff988d5731
#
_entry.id   17989304d98f5c4f295322ff988d5731
#
_cell.length_a   1.000
_cell.length_b   1.000
_cell.length_c   1.000
_cell.angle_alpha   90.00
_cell.angle_beta   90.00
_cell.angle_gamma   90.00
#
_symmetry.space_group_name_H-M   'P 1'
#
loop_
_entity.id
_entity.type
_entity.pdbx_description
1 polymer ?
#
loop_
_entity_poly.entity_id
_entity_poly.type
_entity_poly.pdbx_seq_one_letter_code
_entity_poly.pdbx_strand_id
1 'polypeptide(L)'
;DRRQRQMCIRDSKKTVRAMDILFPGIGEIVGGSQREERLDVLNERVEALGIEKKELWWYLDLRKYGSVKHSGFGLGLERLILFITGMNNIRDVIPFPRTPKSAEF
;
A
#
# COMPACT_ATOMS: atom_id res chain seq x y z
N ASP A 1 5.17 -0.95 -2.80
CA ASP A 1 5.65 -0.30 -4.02
C ASP A 1 4.52 0.49 -4.69
N ARG A 2 4.87 1.63 -5.23
CA ARG A 2 3.94 2.54 -5.89
C ARG A 2 3.28 1.92 -7.13
N ARG A 3 4.01 1.10 -7.87
CA ARG A 3 3.47 0.38 -9.04
C ARG A 3 2.43 -0.65 -8.65
N GLN A 4 2.69 -1.43 -7.60
CA GLN A 4 1.73 -2.40 -7.08
C GLN A 4 0.49 -1.70 -6.53
N ARG A 5 0.67 -0.58 -5.85
CA ARG A 5 -0.44 0.24 -5.36
C ARG A 5 -1.31 0.76 -6.51
N GLN A 6 -0.70 1.24 -7.58
CA GLN A 6 -1.44 1.68 -8.78
C GLN A 6 -2.21 0.53 -9.45
N MET A 7 -1.61 -0.65 -9.51
CA MET A 7 -2.27 -1.83 -10.07
C MET A 7 -3.52 -2.22 -9.28
N CYS A 8 -3.46 -2.07 -7.96
CA CYS A 8 -4.54 -2.47 -7.06
C CYS A 8 -5.65 -1.43 -6.93
N ILE A 9 -5.46 -0.22 -7.41
CA ILE A 9 -6.40 0.88 -7.30
C ILE A 9 -7.41 0.85 -8.45
N ARG A 10 -8.69 1.07 -8.14
CA ARG A 10 -9.71 1.22 -9.16
C ARG A 10 -9.47 2.50 -9.95
N ASP A 11 -9.39 2.36 -11.26
CA ASP A 11 -9.01 3.41 -12.19
C ASP A 11 -10.14 3.68 -13.20
N SER A 12 -10.39 4.94 -13.48
CA SER A 12 -11.22 5.40 -14.57
C SER A 12 -10.36 6.00 -15.68
N LYS A 13 -9.52 5.17 -16.32
CA LYS A 13 -8.56 5.48 -17.39
C LYS A 13 -7.34 6.31 -16.95
N LYS A 14 -7.52 7.46 -16.32
CA LYS A 14 -6.41 8.36 -15.93
C LYS A 14 -6.40 8.74 -14.46
N THR A 15 -7.47 8.46 -13.73
CA THR A 15 -7.60 8.81 -12.33
C THR A 15 -7.83 7.58 -11.47
N VAL A 16 -7.35 7.64 -10.23
CA VAL A 16 -7.48 6.55 -9.27
C VAL A 16 -8.20 7.07 -8.03
N ARG A 17 -8.99 6.21 -7.39
CA ARG A 17 -9.64 6.55 -6.13
C ARG A 17 -8.71 6.22 -4.97
N ALA A 18 -7.88 7.17 -4.65
CA ALA A 18 -6.89 7.04 -3.59
C ALA A 18 -6.91 8.26 -2.68
N MET A 19 -6.47 8.08 -1.45
CA MET A 19 -6.32 9.16 -0.49
C MET A 19 -5.07 8.96 0.35
N ASP A 20 -4.47 10.05 0.77
CA ASP A 20 -3.40 10.06 1.74
C ASP A 20 -3.76 11.03 2.86
N ILE A 21 -3.40 10.70 4.09
CA ILE A 21 -3.55 11.60 5.23
C ILE A 21 -2.15 12.04 5.66
N LEU A 22 -1.95 13.35 5.66
CA LEU A 22 -0.67 13.96 5.97
C LEU A 22 -0.74 14.65 7.34
N PHE A 23 0.27 14.43 8.17
CA PHE A 23 0.40 15.09 9.46
C PHE A 23 1.54 16.11 9.41
N PRO A 24 1.39 17.26 10.10
CA PRO A 24 2.44 18.27 10.11
C PRO A 24 3.79 17.73 10.60
N GLY A 25 4.86 18.00 9.87
CA GLY A 25 6.22 17.60 10.23
C GLY A 25 6.57 16.14 9.97
N ILE A 26 5.58 15.27 9.76
CA ILE A 26 5.80 13.83 9.56
C ILE A 26 5.55 13.43 8.10
N GLY A 27 4.59 14.08 7.46
CA GLY A 27 4.16 13.71 6.11
C GLY A 27 3.05 12.67 6.12
N GLU A 28 3.08 11.74 5.17
CA GLU A 28 2.04 10.72 5.03
C GLU A 28 2.09 9.73 6.19
N ILE A 29 0.94 9.57 6.86
CA ILE A 29 0.73 8.55 7.90
C ILE A 29 -0.20 7.45 7.42
N VAL A 30 -1.23 7.82 6.67
CA VAL A 30 -2.20 6.86 6.14
C VAL A 30 -2.26 6.99 4.63
N GLY A 31 -2.19 5.88 3.94
CA GLY A 31 -2.45 5.79 2.52
C GLY A 31 -3.54 4.77 2.26
N GLY A 32 -4.57 5.14 1.53
CA GLY A 32 -5.70 4.27 1.25
C GLY A 32 -6.20 4.39 -0.17
N SER A 33 -6.94 3.37 -0.60
CA SER A 33 -7.52 3.36 -1.95
C SER A 33 -8.67 2.40 -2.06
N GLN A 34 -9.56 2.68 -3.00
CA GLN A 34 -10.53 1.69 -3.47
C GLN A 34 -9.80 0.71 -4.39
N ARG A 35 -9.97 -0.58 -4.13
CA ARG A 35 -9.30 -1.61 -4.91
C ARG A 35 -10.07 -1.92 -6.19
N GLU A 36 -9.36 -2.47 -7.18
CA GLU A 36 -9.99 -2.91 -8.43
C GLU A 36 -10.68 -4.26 -8.19
N GLU A 37 -11.99 -4.31 -8.42
CA GLU A 37 -12.78 -5.53 -8.27
C GLU A 37 -13.03 -6.26 -9.59
N ARG A 38 -12.73 -5.64 -10.73
CA ARG A 38 -12.97 -6.21 -12.06
C ARG A 38 -11.78 -7.03 -12.50
N LEU A 39 -11.96 -8.33 -12.67
CA LEU A 39 -10.86 -9.25 -13.01
C LEU A 39 -10.23 -8.94 -14.37
N ASP A 40 -11.03 -8.62 -15.37
CA ASP A 40 -10.55 -8.30 -16.71
C ASP A 40 -9.64 -7.05 -16.72
N VAL A 41 -10.06 -6.00 -16.03
CA VAL A 41 -9.26 -4.77 -15.90
C VAL A 41 -7.98 -5.04 -15.12
N LEU A 42 -8.05 -5.84 -14.06
CA LEU A 42 -6.88 -6.20 -13.26
C LEU A 42 -5.87 -6.99 -14.08
N ASN A 43 -6.33 -7.93 -14.90
CA ASN A 43 -5.46 -8.70 -15.80
C ASN A 43 -4.77 -7.80 -16.84
N GLU A 44 -5.49 -6.85 -17.43
CA GLU A 44 -4.90 -5.87 -18.33
C GLU A 44 -3.80 -5.05 -17.66
N ARG A 45 -4.03 -4.64 -16.43
CA ARG A 45 -3.05 -3.87 -15.65
C ARG A 45 -1.81 -4.69 -15.33
N VAL A 46 -1.99 -5.94 -14.93
CA VAL A 46 -0.88 -6.85 -14.65
C VAL A 46 0.01 -7.02 -15.89
N GLU A 47 -0.60 -7.21 -17.04
CA GLU A 47 0.12 -7.33 -18.32
C GLU A 47 0.82 -6.03 -18.70
N ALA A 48 0.14 -4.89 -18.58
CA ALA A 48 0.69 -3.58 -18.90
C ALA A 48 1.90 -3.20 -18.04
N LEU A 49 1.91 -3.63 -16.78
CA LEU A 49 3.01 -3.36 -15.85
C LEU A 49 4.12 -4.42 -15.89
N GLY A 50 3.96 -5.49 -16.69
CA GLY A 50 4.95 -6.55 -16.80
C GLY A 50 5.12 -7.41 -15.55
N ILE A 51 4.10 -7.50 -14.72
CA ILE A 51 4.14 -8.31 -13.50
C ILE A 51 3.79 -9.76 -13.82
N GLU A 52 4.54 -10.71 -13.26
CA GLU A 52 4.27 -12.13 -13.46
C GLU A 52 3.00 -12.57 -12.71
N LYS A 53 2.03 -13.10 -13.46
CA LYS A 53 0.74 -13.56 -12.91
C LYS A 53 0.90 -14.67 -11.88
N LYS A 54 1.92 -15.51 -12.01
CA LYS A 54 2.16 -16.61 -11.08
C LYS A 54 2.48 -16.14 -9.64
N GLU A 55 2.94 -14.92 -9.48
CA GLU A 55 3.20 -14.34 -8.17
C GLU A 55 1.96 -13.73 -7.54
N LEU A 56 0.96 -13.40 -8.37
CA LEU A 56 -0.27 -12.74 -7.94
C LEU A 56 -1.53 -13.61 -8.09
N TRP A 57 -1.37 -14.92 -8.32
CA TRP A 57 -2.50 -15.82 -8.56
C TRP A 57 -3.56 -15.75 -7.46
N TRP A 58 -3.12 -15.69 -6.20
CA TRP A 58 -4.01 -15.61 -5.05
C TRP A 58 -4.81 -14.30 -5.03
N TYR A 59 -4.20 -13.22 -5.45
CA TYR A 59 -4.83 -11.91 -5.53
C TYR A 59 -5.87 -11.85 -6.65
N LEU A 60 -5.56 -12.46 -7.79
CA LEU A 60 -6.48 -12.57 -8.92
C LEU A 60 -7.65 -13.50 -8.59
N ASP A 61 -7.41 -14.57 -7.86
CA ASP A 61 -8.44 -15.51 -7.42
C ASP A 61 -9.50 -14.86 -6.54
N LEU A 62 -9.13 -13.86 -5.75
CA LEU A 62 -10.09 -13.09 -4.96
C LEU A 62 -11.13 -12.36 -5.82
N ARG A 63 -10.87 -12.20 -7.11
CA ARG A 63 -11.82 -11.61 -8.06
C ARG A 63 -12.49 -12.66 -8.92
N LYS A 64 -11.82 -13.79 -9.15
CA LYS A 64 -12.32 -14.89 -9.96
C LYS A 64 -13.51 -15.60 -9.31
N TYR A 65 -13.45 -15.79 -8.01
CA TYR A 65 -14.46 -16.55 -7.25
C TYR A 65 -15.54 -15.68 -6.62
N GLY A 66 -15.62 -14.44 -7.01
CA GLY A 66 -16.59 -13.49 -6.50
C GLY A 66 -15.93 -12.15 -6.22
N SER A 67 -16.67 -11.08 -6.38
CA SER A 67 -16.10 -9.74 -6.26
C SER A 67 -17.10 -8.78 -5.65
N VAL A 68 -16.59 -7.83 -4.88
CA VAL A 68 -17.36 -6.78 -4.25
C VAL A 68 -16.52 -5.50 -4.23
N LYS A 69 -17.19 -4.36 -4.28
CA LYS A 69 -16.49 -3.09 -4.09
C LYS A 69 -15.85 -3.07 -2.71
N HIS A 70 -14.56 -2.83 -2.66
CA HIS A 70 -13.81 -2.82 -1.41
C HIS A 70 -12.68 -1.80 -1.45
N SER A 71 -12.27 -1.38 -0.27
CA SER A 71 -11.18 -0.43 -0.08
C SER A 71 -10.26 -0.93 1.01
N GLY A 72 -9.07 -0.40 1.04
CA GLY A 72 -8.12 -0.70 2.09
C GLY A 72 -7.24 0.51 2.38
N PHE A 73 -6.62 0.50 3.54
CA PHE A 73 -5.64 1.52 3.90
C PHE A 73 -4.51 0.90 4.71
N GLY A 74 -3.36 1.54 4.64
CA GLY A 74 -2.22 1.24 5.49
C GLY A 74 -1.92 2.42 6.39
N LEU A 75 -1.63 2.16 7.64
CA LEU A 75 -1.23 3.17 8.61
C LEU A 75 0.19 2.88 9.06
N GLY A 76 1.08 3.86 8.94
CA GLY A 76 2.43 3.77 9.47
C GLY A 76 2.45 3.97 10.97
N LEU A 77 2.44 2.88 11.72
CA LEU A 77 2.39 2.93 13.19
C LEU A 77 3.57 3.70 13.77
N GLU A 78 4.76 3.49 13.23
CA GLU A 78 5.98 4.17 13.67
C GLU A 78 5.89 5.68 13.46
N ARG A 79 5.35 6.10 12.34
CA ARG A 79 5.14 7.52 12.04
C ARG A 79 4.11 8.15 12.97
N LEU A 80 3.05 7.41 13.30
CA LEU A 80 2.04 7.87 14.25
C LEU A 80 2.66 8.06 15.64
N ILE A 81 3.48 7.12 16.09
CA ILE A 81 4.18 7.21 17.37
C ILE A 81 5.15 8.39 17.37
N LEU A 82 5.89 8.63 16.29
CA LEU A 82 6.73 9.81 16.14
C LEU A 82 5.95 11.10 16.35
N PHE A 83 4.78 11.19 15.73
CA PHE A 83 3.92 12.38 15.82
C PHE A 83 3.42 12.59 17.25
N ILE A 84 2.94 11.52 17.90
CA ILE A 84 2.38 11.60 19.26
C ILE A 84 3.45 11.93 20.29
N THR A 85 4.63 11.33 20.17
CA THR A 85 5.72 11.48 21.15
C THR A 85 6.58 12.71 20.90
N GLY A 86 6.54 13.27 19.69
CA GLY A 86 7.42 14.36 19.30
C GLY A 86 8.88 13.96 19.09
N MET A 87 9.18 12.68 19.00
CA MET A 87 10.53 12.18 18.72
C MET A 87 10.94 12.48 17.28
N ASN A 88 12.23 12.63 17.04
CA ASN A 88 12.78 13.01 15.74
C ASN A 88 13.32 11.84 14.93
N ASN A 89 13.59 10.70 15.57
CA ASN A 89 14.19 9.55 14.91
C ASN A 89 13.30 8.32 15.06
N ILE A 90 12.92 7.74 13.91
CA ILE A 90 12.05 6.56 13.86
C ILE A 90 12.63 5.34 14.60
N ARG A 91 13.97 5.26 14.72
CA ARG A 91 14.62 4.18 15.47
C ARG A 91 14.25 4.19 16.97
N ASP A 92 13.92 5.35 17.51
CA ASP A 92 13.61 5.51 18.93
C ASP A 92 12.20 5.04 19.27
N VAL A 93 11.34 4.82 18.26
CA VAL A 93 9.96 4.36 18.46
C VAL A 93 9.76 2.89 18.09
N ILE A 94 10.81 2.21 17.67
CA ILE A 94 10.80 0.79 17.29
C ILE A 94 11.58 0.00 18.34
N PRO A 95 11.04 -1.10 18.88
CA PRO A 95 11.75 -1.92 19.89
C PRO A 95 13.07 -2.52 19.38
N PHE A 96 13.10 -2.94 18.11
CA PHE A 96 14.27 -3.59 17.50
C PHE A 96 14.56 -2.96 16.12
N PRO A 97 15.12 -1.72 16.11
CA PRO A 97 15.37 -1.04 14.83
C PRO A 97 16.46 -1.76 14.04
N ARG A 98 16.20 -1.91 12.74
CA ARG A 98 17.17 -2.49 11.80
C ARG A 98 17.60 -1.44 10.79
N THR A 99 18.90 -1.33 10.60
CA THR A 99 19.50 -0.40 9.66
C THR A 99 20.55 -1.12 8.82
N PRO A 100 21.03 -0.53 7.73
CA PRO A 100 22.14 -1.12 6.99
C PRO A 100 23.31 -1.41 7.93
N LYS A 101 23.84 -2.63 7.87
CA LYS A 101 24.93 -3.17 8.72
C LYS A 101 24.56 -3.37 10.20
N SER A 102 23.29 -3.19 10.57
CA SER A 102 22.82 -3.40 11.95
C SER A 102 21.48 -4.13 11.93
N ALA A 103 21.53 -5.44 11.83
CA ALA A 103 20.35 -6.32 11.88
C ALA A 103 20.34 -7.19 13.16
N GLU A 104 21.14 -6.85 14.13
CA GLU A 104 21.15 -7.48 15.44
C GLU A 104 20.08 -6.84 16.34
N PHE A 105 19.63 -7.58 17.32
CA PHE A 105 18.60 -7.14 18.26
C PHE A 105 19.08 -6.03 19.18
#